data_8d67afc37c3d2883be50e919b10f753f
#
_entry.id   8d67afc37c3d2883be50e919b10f753f
#
_cell.length_a   1.000
_cell.length_b   1.000
_cell.length_c   1.000
_cell.angle_alpha   90.00
_cell.angle_beta   90.00
_cell.angle_gamma   90.00
#
_symmetry.space_group_name_H-M   'P 1'
#
loop_
_entity.id
_entity.type
_entity.pdbx_description
1 polymer ?
#
loop_
_entity_poly.entity_id
_entity_poly.type
_entity_poly.pdbx_seq_one_letter_code
_entity_poly.pdbx_strand_id
1 'polypeptide(L)'
;MVQFNFNRFKQLACWSLTNDKSYFLRNFLQVLVSATLVFLTFTTGLIGHPGANSHNVCGVISLLMLGGAVVVGPSVMFQSMKGKHSTESLLMLPASNFEKYLMRWATWLILLPITIMALFTADLIQCFFNLALRTDYVDFVVTHCVKMVEAIFAFHAIDGMYAWETIITWTITIFWFQSFYAVGGTFFRSHKYAWIQTSISIILFFMITSWIFKSGSVSVPSDDTTLAKVIIETMYVLWIVFNYWLSYRFFCRTQVIGKWVNL
;
A
#
# COMPACT_ATOMS: atom_id res chain seq x y z
N MET A 1 -26.26 -16.70 12.54
CA MET A 1 -25.03 -16.14 11.95
C MET A 1 -24.22 -17.29 11.38
N VAL A 2 -23.75 -17.21 10.13
CA VAL A 2 -22.93 -18.26 9.51
C VAL A 2 -21.53 -18.18 10.14
N GLN A 3 -21.07 -19.26 10.79
CA GLN A 3 -19.74 -19.33 11.39
C GLN A 3 -18.66 -19.42 10.30
N PHE A 4 -17.45 -18.91 10.59
CA PHE A 4 -16.28 -18.99 9.72
C PHE A 4 -15.90 -20.44 9.45
N ASN A 5 -15.69 -20.79 8.17
CA ASN A 5 -15.23 -22.11 7.75
C ASN A 5 -14.08 -21.95 6.74
N PHE A 6 -12.91 -22.48 7.08
CA PHE A 6 -11.70 -22.35 6.28
C PHE A 6 -11.84 -22.96 4.86
N ASN A 7 -12.51 -24.11 4.73
CA ASN A 7 -12.72 -24.76 3.45
C ASN A 7 -13.60 -23.90 2.51
N ARG A 8 -14.64 -23.28 3.07
CA ARG A 8 -15.51 -22.36 2.33
C ARG A 8 -14.75 -21.09 1.96
N PHE A 9 -13.92 -20.55 2.87
CA PHE A 9 -13.05 -19.41 2.58
C PHE A 9 -12.06 -19.72 1.44
N LYS A 10 -11.42 -20.89 1.45
CA LYS A 10 -10.51 -21.34 0.38
C LYS A 10 -11.21 -21.40 -0.97
N GLN A 11 -12.41 -21.99 -1.05
CA GLN A 11 -13.20 -22.04 -2.27
C GLN A 11 -13.59 -20.64 -2.76
N LEU A 12 -13.98 -19.75 -1.85
CA LEU A 12 -14.33 -18.37 -2.14
C LEU A 12 -13.13 -17.57 -2.67
N ALA A 13 -11.97 -17.73 -2.06
CA ALA A 13 -10.72 -17.11 -2.50
C ALA A 13 -10.32 -17.61 -3.90
N CYS A 14 -10.38 -18.92 -4.13
CA CYS A 14 -10.08 -19.52 -5.42
C CYS A 14 -11.04 -19.02 -6.52
N TRP A 15 -12.32 -18.92 -6.21
CA TRP A 15 -13.33 -18.34 -7.12
C TRP A 15 -13.03 -16.89 -7.47
N SER A 16 -12.72 -16.05 -6.46
CA SER A 16 -12.39 -14.64 -6.67
C SER A 16 -11.15 -14.48 -7.55
N LEU A 17 -10.10 -15.29 -7.31
CA LEU A 17 -8.86 -15.25 -8.08
C LEU A 17 -9.08 -15.65 -9.55
N THR A 18 -9.94 -16.64 -9.80
CA THR A 18 -10.25 -17.04 -11.17
C THR A 18 -11.12 -16.04 -11.92
N ASN A 19 -12.03 -15.38 -11.21
CA ASN A 19 -12.91 -14.37 -11.77
C ASN A 19 -12.16 -13.04 -12.07
N ASP A 20 -11.21 -12.68 -11.22
CA ASP A 20 -10.50 -11.40 -11.29
C ASP A 20 -9.18 -11.47 -12.09
N LYS A 21 -8.93 -12.53 -12.89
CA LYS A 21 -7.69 -12.69 -13.68
C LYS A 21 -7.37 -11.48 -14.56
N SER A 22 -8.37 -10.93 -15.24
CA SER A 22 -8.19 -9.76 -16.11
C SER A 22 -7.79 -8.51 -15.32
N TYR A 23 -8.23 -8.40 -14.07
CA TYR A 23 -7.84 -7.33 -13.16
C TYR A 23 -6.36 -7.44 -12.76
N PHE A 24 -5.88 -8.64 -12.41
CA PHE A 24 -4.48 -8.88 -12.08
C PHE A 24 -3.56 -8.62 -13.27
N LEU A 25 -3.91 -9.13 -14.46
CA LEU A 25 -3.14 -8.89 -15.68
C LEU A 25 -3.07 -7.40 -16.02
N ARG A 26 -4.17 -6.68 -15.91
CA ARG A 26 -4.21 -5.24 -16.17
C ARG A 26 -3.34 -4.47 -15.20
N ASN A 27 -3.36 -4.80 -13.89
CA ASN A 27 -2.49 -4.18 -12.91
C ASN A 27 -1.01 -4.48 -13.19
N PHE A 28 -0.68 -5.73 -13.51
CA PHE A 28 0.69 -6.10 -13.92
C PHE A 28 1.17 -5.25 -15.10
N LEU A 29 0.37 -5.17 -16.17
CA LEU A 29 0.73 -4.39 -17.36
C LEU A 29 0.82 -2.88 -17.07
N GLN A 30 -0.05 -2.33 -16.25
CA GLN A 30 0.02 -0.91 -15.86
C GLN A 30 1.30 -0.59 -15.11
N VAL A 31 1.67 -1.40 -14.11
CA VAL A 31 2.92 -1.21 -13.36
C VAL A 31 4.12 -1.45 -14.26
N LEU A 32 4.12 -2.50 -15.06
CA LEU A 32 5.19 -2.82 -16.00
C LEU A 32 5.46 -1.66 -16.97
N VAL A 33 4.42 -1.19 -17.66
CA VAL A 33 4.57 -0.10 -18.65
C VAL A 33 5.00 1.20 -17.98
N SER A 34 4.39 1.58 -16.86
CA SER A 34 4.77 2.81 -16.15
C SER A 34 6.20 2.76 -15.61
N ALA A 35 6.61 1.65 -15.01
CA ALA A 35 7.97 1.48 -14.51
C ALA A 35 9.00 1.45 -15.64
N THR A 36 8.73 0.70 -16.73
CA THR A 36 9.62 0.64 -17.88
C THR A 36 9.81 2.01 -18.53
N LEU A 37 8.74 2.78 -18.71
CA LEU A 37 8.84 4.15 -19.24
C LEU A 37 9.71 5.04 -18.36
N VAL A 38 9.48 5.01 -17.04
CA VAL A 38 10.28 5.79 -16.09
C VAL A 38 11.74 5.34 -16.12
N PHE A 39 12.02 4.06 -16.05
CA PHE A 39 13.39 3.55 -16.05
C PHE A 39 14.12 3.93 -17.33
N LEU A 40 13.51 3.74 -18.50
CA LEU A 40 14.11 4.10 -19.77
C LEU A 40 14.36 5.62 -19.87
N THR A 41 13.44 6.47 -19.43
CA THR A 41 13.63 7.93 -19.51
C THR A 41 14.82 8.42 -18.70
N PHE A 42 15.08 7.84 -17.54
CA PHE A 42 16.21 8.23 -16.69
C PHE A 42 17.52 7.53 -17.07
N THR A 43 17.49 6.24 -17.45
CA THR A 43 18.73 5.46 -17.67
C THR A 43 19.31 5.63 -19.07
N THR A 44 18.49 5.92 -20.10
CA THR A 44 18.99 6.18 -21.47
C THR A 44 19.48 7.62 -21.70
N GLY A 45 19.36 8.49 -20.69
CA GLY A 45 19.80 9.88 -20.78
C GLY A 45 18.83 10.82 -21.49
N LEU A 46 17.56 10.42 -21.69
CA LEU A 46 16.53 11.34 -22.18
C LEU A 46 16.27 12.48 -21.18
N ILE A 47 16.41 12.20 -19.88
CA ILE A 47 16.35 13.18 -18.81
C ILE A 47 17.63 13.05 -17.97
N GLY A 48 18.60 13.97 -18.18
CA GLY A 48 19.87 13.97 -17.47
C GLY A 48 20.96 13.12 -18.14
N HIS A 49 22.04 12.87 -17.42
CA HIS A 49 23.15 12.04 -17.91
C HIS A 49 22.99 10.61 -17.39
N PRO A 50 23.16 9.58 -18.23
CA PRO A 50 23.14 8.19 -17.79
C PRO A 50 24.28 7.94 -16.79
N GLY A 51 23.97 7.31 -15.65
CA GLY A 51 24.96 7.03 -14.62
C GLY A 51 24.35 6.47 -13.34
N ALA A 52 25.18 6.27 -12.34
CA ALA A 52 24.76 5.73 -11.04
C ALA A 52 23.62 6.54 -10.36
N ASN A 53 23.65 7.88 -10.53
CA ASN A 53 22.60 8.76 -9.98
C ASN A 53 21.23 8.49 -10.62
N SER A 54 21.17 8.23 -11.92
CA SER A 54 19.93 7.91 -12.63
C SER A 54 19.33 6.60 -12.12
N HIS A 55 20.16 5.56 -11.88
CA HIS A 55 19.73 4.30 -11.29
C HIS A 55 19.28 4.47 -9.85
N ASN A 56 19.93 5.34 -9.05
CA ASN A 56 19.47 5.67 -7.71
C ASN A 56 18.07 6.31 -7.74
N VAL A 57 17.81 7.25 -8.65
CA VAL A 57 16.47 7.85 -8.81
C VAL A 57 15.43 6.79 -9.18
N CYS A 58 15.75 5.89 -10.11
CA CYS A 58 14.87 4.77 -10.45
C CYS A 58 14.61 3.85 -9.23
N GLY A 59 15.65 3.62 -8.40
CA GLY A 59 15.53 2.87 -7.15
C GLY A 59 14.56 3.52 -6.17
N VAL A 60 14.68 4.84 -5.94
CA VAL A 60 13.73 5.60 -5.10
C VAL A 60 12.30 5.48 -5.63
N ILE A 61 12.10 5.67 -6.94
CA ILE A 61 10.77 5.57 -7.56
C ILE A 61 10.20 4.17 -7.41
N SER A 62 11.01 3.12 -7.56
CA SER A 62 10.58 1.73 -7.36
C SER A 62 10.13 1.47 -5.93
N LEU A 63 10.89 1.97 -4.94
CA LEU A 63 10.52 1.87 -3.52
C LEU A 63 9.25 2.66 -3.21
N LEU A 64 9.06 3.84 -3.81
CA LEU A 64 7.83 4.62 -3.66
C LEU A 64 6.62 3.92 -4.31
N MET A 65 6.79 3.29 -5.49
CA MET A 65 5.74 2.49 -6.12
C MET A 65 5.35 1.29 -5.26
N LEU A 66 6.33 0.56 -4.72
CA LEU A 66 6.07 -0.58 -3.85
C LEU A 66 5.44 -0.15 -2.52
N GLY A 67 5.98 0.89 -1.88
CA GLY A 67 5.41 1.48 -0.65
C GLY A 67 3.98 1.97 -0.87
N GLY A 68 3.72 2.63 -2.00
CA GLY A 68 2.38 3.03 -2.42
C GLY A 68 1.44 1.83 -2.59
N ALA A 69 1.89 0.74 -3.20
CA ALA A 69 1.09 -0.49 -3.32
C ALA A 69 0.76 -1.12 -1.96
N VAL A 70 1.70 -1.06 -1.00
CA VAL A 70 1.49 -1.56 0.36
C VAL A 70 0.52 -0.68 1.13
N VAL A 71 0.71 0.64 1.12
CA VAL A 71 -0.05 1.59 1.95
C VAL A 71 -1.42 1.89 1.35
N VAL A 72 -1.47 2.22 0.03
CA VAL A 72 -2.70 2.64 -0.66
C VAL A 72 -3.54 1.45 -1.14
N GLY A 73 -2.91 0.29 -1.33
CA GLY A 73 -3.53 -0.93 -1.85
C GLY A 73 -4.85 -1.33 -1.19
N PRO A 74 -5.00 -1.27 0.14
CA PRO A 74 -6.27 -1.56 0.81
C PRO A 74 -7.45 -0.69 0.35
N SER A 75 -7.22 0.54 -0.09
CA SER A 75 -8.30 1.36 -0.65
C SER A 75 -8.78 0.88 -2.02
N VAL A 76 -7.93 0.14 -2.74
CA VAL A 76 -8.19 -0.36 -4.09
C VAL A 76 -8.83 -1.76 -4.07
N MET A 77 -8.70 -2.53 -2.98
CA MET A 77 -9.22 -3.90 -2.88
C MET A 77 -10.75 -4.00 -3.09
N PHE A 78 -11.49 -2.92 -2.81
CA PHE A 78 -12.93 -2.85 -3.06
C PHE A 78 -13.29 -2.33 -4.46
N GLN A 79 -12.30 -2.03 -5.30
CA GLN A 79 -12.53 -1.47 -6.64
C GLN A 79 -13.27 -2.44 -7.57
N SER A 80 -13.07 -3.74 -7.42
CA SER A 80 -13.80 -4.76 -8.19
C SER A 80 -15.29 -4.83 -7.85
N MET A 81 -15.74 -4.19 -6.75
CA MET A 81 -17.14 -4.16 -6.29
C MET A 81 -17.91 -2.90 -6.71
N LYS A 82 -17.37 -2.07 -7.62
CA LYS A 82 -18.01 -0.80 -8.03
C LYS A 82 -19.24 -1.01 -8.93
N GLY A 83 -19.35 -2.15 -9.60
CA GLY A 83 -20.51 -2.49 -10.41
C GLY A 83 -21.68 -2.99 -9.55
N LYS A 84 -22.92 -2.58 -9.90
CA LYS A 84 -24.13 -3.08 -9.21
C LYS A 84 -24.16 -4.61 -9.23
N HIS A 85 -23.93 -5.23 -10.38
CA HIS A 85 -23.92 -6.69 -10.54
C HIS A 85 -22.81 -7.38 -9.75
N SER A 86 -21.61 -6.80 -9.68
CA SER A 86 -20.50 -7.38 -8.91
C SER A 86 -20.75 -7.32 -7.41
N THR A 87 -21.45 -6.27 -6.94
CA THR A 87 -21.87 -6.15 -5.54
C THR A 87 -22.99 -7.14 -5.21
N GLU A 88 -23.99 -7.27 -6.09
CA GLU A 88 -25.08 -8.25 -5.94
C GLU A 88 -24.53 -9.68 -5.89
N SER A 89 -23.64 -10.05 -6.83
CA SER A 89 -23.04 -11.39 -6.85
C SER A 89 -22.27 -11.70 -5.57
N LEU A 90 -21.52 -10.73 -5.03
CA LEU A 90 -20.81 -10.91 -3.74
C LEU A 90 -21.78 -11.07 -2.57
N LEU A 91 -22.85 -10.27 -2.52
CA LEU A 91 -23.80 -10.32 -1.41
C LEU A 91 -24.59 -11.63 -1.41
N MET A 92 -24.91 -12.18 -2.59
CA MET A 92 -25.61 -13.45 -2.76
C MET A 92 -24.78 -14.70 -2.45
N LEU A 93 -23.43 -14.57 -2.33
CA LEU A 93 -22.58 -15.70 -1.98
C LEU A 93 -22.93 -16.25 -0.58
N PRO A 94 -23.09 -17.58 -0.41
CA PRO A 94 -23.42 -18.23 0.85
C PRO A 94 -22.20 -18.28 1.81
N ALA A 95 -21.65 -17.12 2.13
CA ALA A 95 -20.47 -16.96 2.98
C ALA A 95 -20.72 -15.90 4.05
N SER A 96 -20.02 -15.99 5.17
CA SER A 96 -20.09 -14.96 6.22
C SER A 96 -19.49 -13.63 5.75
N ASN A 97 -19.98 -12.51 6.32
CA ASN A 97 -19.43 -11.20 5.99
C ASN A 97 -17.92 -11.10 6.29
N PHE A 98 -17.46 -11.82 7.32
CA PHE A 98 -16.05 -11.89 7.66
C PHE A 98 -15.23 -12.61 6.57
N GLU A 99 -15.72 -13.74 6.04
CA GLU A 99 -15.08 -14.46 4.95
C GLU A 99 -14.99 -13.60 3.67
N LYS A 100 -16.05 -12.87 3.35
CA LYS A 100 -16.08 -11.94 2.22
C LYS A 100 -15.11 -10.78 2.38
N TYR A 101 -15.00 -10.23 3.58
CA TYR A 101 -14.04 -9.17 3.89
C TYR A 101 -12.60 -9.68 3.80
N LEU A 102 -12.31 -10.84 4.40
CA LEU A 102 -10.98 -11.45 4.36
C LEU A 102 -10.56 -11.85 2.95
N MET A 103 -11.50 -12.28 2.09
CA MET A 103 -11.23 -12.55 0.68
C MET A 103 -10.69 -11.30 -0.06
N ARG A 104 -11.20 -10.12 0.26
CA ARG A 104 -10.70 -8.86 -0.35
C ARG A 104 -9.26 -8.56 0.09
N TRP A 105 -8.93 -8.84 1.33
CA TRP A 105 -7.54 -8.77 1.81
C TRP A 105 -6.64 -9.76 1.10
N ALA A 106 -7.10 -10.99 0.85
CA ALA A 106 -6.36 -11.97 0.08
C ALA A 106 -6.09 -11.49 -1.36
N THR A 107 -7.05 -10.82 -2.01
CA THR A 107 -6.87 -10.21 -3.34
C THR A 107 -5.76 -9.15 -3.33
N TRP A 108 -5.74 -8.27 -2.32
CA TRP A 108 -4.68 -7.28 -2.17
C TRP A 108 -3.31 -7.92 -1.90
N LEU A 109 -3.24 -8.94 -1.03
CA LEU A 109 -1.99 -9.68 -0.76
C LEU A 109 -1.36 -10.28 -2.02
N ILE A 110 -2.17 -10.71 -2.98
CA ILE A 110 -1.69 -11.26 -4.25
C ILE A 110 -1.21 -10.16 -5.21
N LEU A 111 -1.76 -8.96 -5.11
CA LEU A 111 -1.28 -7.83 -5.91
C LEU A 111 0.15 -7.41 -5.56
N LEU A 112 0.61 -7.62 -4.32
CA LEU A 112 1.97 -7.25 -3.91
C LEU A 112 3.04 -8.05 -4.68
N PRO A 113 3.06 -9.40 -4.70
CA PRO A 113 4.03 -10.14 -5.50
C PRO A 113 3.89 -9.85 -7.00
N ILE A 114 2.68 -9.59 -7.52
CA ILE A 114 2.48 -9.19 -8.92
C ILE A 114 3.18 -7.84 -9.20
N THR A 115 3.07 -6.88 -8.29
CA THR A 115 3.76 -5.59 -8.40
C THR A 115 5.29 -5.76 -8.37
N ILE A 116 5.81 -6.59 -7.47
CA ILE A 116 7.25 -6.90 -7.39
C ILE A 116 7.73 -7.56 -8.69
N MET A 117 6.99 -8.53 -9.22
CA MET A 117 7.31 -9.17 -10.50
C MET A 117 7.29 -8.17 -11.67
N ALA A 118 6.34 -7.24 -11.68
CA ALA A 118 6.27 -6.21 -12.73
C ALA A 118 7.46 -5.26 -12.67
N LEU A 119 7.87 -4.81 -11.47
CA LEU A 119 9.06 -3.97 -11.29
C LEU A 119 10.34 -4.71 -11.70
N PHE A 120 10.49 -5.96 -11.31
CA PHE A 120 11.63 -6.78 -11.71
C PHE A 120 11.70 -7.00 -13.23
N THR A 121 10.54 -7.27 -13.87
CA THR A 121 10.49 -7.40 -15.35
C THR A 121 10.80 -6.07 -16.05
N ALA A 122 10.37 -4.95 -15.49
CA ALA A 122 10.71 -3.62 -16.01
C ALA A 122 12.20 -3.33 -15.93
N ASP A 123 12.86 -3.77 -14.83
CA ASP A 123 14.31 -3.63 -14.63
C ASP A 123 15.09 -4.48 -15.65
N LEU A 124 14.65 -5.72 -15.92
CA LEU A 124 15.25 -6.56 -16.96
C LEU A 124 15.11 -5.92 -18.35
N ILE A 125 13.96 -5.36 -18.69
CA ILE A 125 13.73 -4.69 -19.97
C ILE A 125 14.65 -3.48 -20.09
N GLN A 126 14.75 -2.65 -19.05
CA GLN A 126 15.64 -1.49 -18.99
C GLN A 126 17.10 -1.89 -19.19
N CYS A 127 17.58 -2.92 -18.49
CA CYS A 127 18.94 -3.43 -18.60
C CYS A 127 19.23 -3.90 -20.04
N PHE A 128 18.30 -4.63 -20.66
CA PHE A 128 18.44 -5.08 -22.04
C PHE A 128 18.52 -3.91 -23.03
N PHE A 129 17.66 -2.89 -22.88
CA PHE A 129 17.69 -1.71 -23.74
C PHE A 129 18.99 -0.92 -23.59
N ASN A 130 19.48 -0.71 -22.37
CA ASN A 130 20.74 -0.02 -22.12
C ASN A 130 21.93 -0.77 -22.72
N LEU A 131 21.93 -2.11 -22.64
CA LEU A 131 22.94 -2.95 -23.28
C LEU A 131 22.87 -2.84 -24.82
N ALA A 132 21.67 -2.83 -25.40
CA ALA A 132 21.47 -2.70 -26.86
C ALA A 132 21.88 -1.32 -27.38
N LEU A 133 21.63 -0.26 -26.63
CA LEU A 133 22.02 1.12 -26.94
C LEU A 133 23.48 1.41 -26.63
N ARG A 134 24.22 0.46 -26.03
CA ARG A 134 25.65 0.60 -25.63
C ARG A 134 25.85 1.83 -24.74
N THR A 135 24.95 2.06 -23.77
CA THR A 135 25.12 3.13 -22.79
C THR A 135 26.36 2.87 -21.93
N ASP A 136 27.05 3.93 -21.50
CA ASP A 136 28.31 3.85 -20.72
C ASP A 136 28.10 3.20 -19.34
N TYR A 137 26.84 3.17 -18.84
CA TYR A 137 26.52 2.63 -17.53
C TYR A 137 25.30 1.70 -17.61
N VAL A 138 25.52 0.42 -17.33
CA VAL A 138 24.47 -0.63 -17.30
C VAL A 138 24.49 -1.28 -15.93
N ASP A 139 23.44 -1.09 -15.16
CA ASP A 139 23.27 -1.73 -13.85
C ASP A 139 21.78 -2.02 -13.59
N PHE A 140 21.50 -2.89 -12.63
CA PHE A 140 20.14 -3.23 -12.20
C PHE A 140 19.63 -2.21 -11.18
N VAL A 141 18.42 -1.71 -11.37
CA VAL A 141 17.74 -0.81 -10.43
C VAL A 141 17.50 -1.51 -9.08
N VAL A 142 17.27 -2.81 -9.09
CA VAL A 142 17.09 -3.62 -7.86
C VAL A 142 18.30 -3.54 -6.94
N THR A 143 19.54 -3.51 -7.47
CA THR A 143 20.76 -3.39 -6.65
C THR A 143 20.78 -2.06 -5.90
N HIS A 144 20.32 -0.99 -6.53
CA HIS A 144 20.21 0.33 -5.91
C HIS A 144 19.09 0.40 -4.86
N CYS A 145 17.97 -0.30 -5.10
CA CYS A 145 16.91 -0.45 -4.09
C CYS A 145 17.43 -1.12 -2.81
N VAL A 146 18.19 -2.22 -2.95
CA VAL A 146 18.78 -2.94 -1.80
C VAL A 146 19.74 -2.04 -1.04
N LYS A 147 20.68 -1.38 -1.72
CA LYS A 147 21.62 -0.43 -1.09
C LYS A 147 20.93 0.69 -0.34
N MET A 148 19.81 1.21 -0.87
CA MET A 148 19.03 2.25 -0.18
C MET A 148 18.36 1.74 1.08
N VAL A 149 17.79 0.53 1.03
CA VAL A 149 17.21 -0.11 2.21
C VAL A 149 18.29 -0.35 3.28
N GLU A 150 19.45 -0.87 2.88
CA GLU A 150 20.61 -1.03 3.78
C GLU A 150 21.06 0.30 4.38
N ALA A 151 21.13 1.37 3.59
CA ALA A 151 21.51 2.70 4.07
C ALA A 151 20.51 3.26 5.11
N ILE A 152 19.20 3.03 4.92
CA ILE A 152 18.17 3.42 5.90
C ILE A 152 18.40 2.71 7.24
N PHE A 153 18.68 1.40 7.21
CA PHE A 153 18.96 0.65 8.44
C PHE A 153 20.27 1.05 9.08
N ALA A 154 21.34 1.29 8.29
CA ALA A 154 22.63 1.75 8.78
C ALA A 154 22.54 3.13 9.44
N PHE A 155 21.76 4.06 8.88
CA PHE A 155 21.56 5.39 9.45
C PHE A 155 20.90 5.32 10.84
N HIS A 156 19.88 4.50 11.03
CA HIS A 156 19.22 4.35 12.32
C HIS A 156 20.10 3.65 13.37
N ALA A 157 21.03 2.80 12.94
CA ALA A 157 22.00 2.18 13.84
C ALA A 157 23.00 3.21 14.42
N ILE A 158 23.31 4.29 13.69
CA ILE A 158 24.18 5.37 14.16
C ILE A 158 23.50 6.19 15.27
N ASP A 159 22.17 6.37 15.22
CA ASP A 159 21.39 7.08 16.25
C ASP A 159 21.19 6.29 17.55
N GLY A 160 21.89 5.14 17.73
CA GLY A 160 21.80 4.30 18.93
C GLY A 160 20.53 3.47 19.06
N MET A 161 19.70 3.44 18.03
CA MET A 161 18.54 2.54 17.98
C MET A 161 18.98 1.14 17.50
N TYR A 162 18.52 0.12 18.18
CA TYR A 162 18.72 -1.25 17.72
C TYR A 162 17.95 -1.50 16.40
N ALA A 163 18.53 -2.25 15.47
CA ALA A 163 17.92 -2.54 14.16
C ALA A 163 16.48 -3.10 14.29
N TRP A 164 16.21 -3.94 15.28
CA TRP A 164 14.88 -4.51 15.54
C TRP A 164 13.85 -3.45 15.98
N GLU A 165 14.24 -2.44 16.76
CA GLU A 165 13.35 -1.32 17.16
C GLU A 165 12.94 -0.50 15.93
N THR A 166 13.90 -0.22 15.06
CA THR A 166 13.66 0.47 13.79
C THR A 166 12.65 -0.30 12.94
N ILE A 167 12.82 -1.63 12.79
CA ILE A 167 11.90 -2.48 12.04
C ILE A 167 10.48 -2.42 12.63
N ILE A 168 10.34 -2.50 13.96
CA ILE A 168 9.05 -2.44 14.64
C ILE A 168 8.38 -1.09 14.39
N THR A 169 9.10 0.02 14.61
CA THR A 169 8.55 1.38 14.43
C THR A 169 8.10 1.61 12.97
N TRP A 170 8.91 1.21 11.96
CA TRP A 170 8.53 1.28 10.56
C TRP A 170 7.32 0.42 10.23
N THR A 171 7.27 -0.79 10.78
CA THR A 171 6.15 -1.71 10.57
C THR A 171 4.85 -1.12 11.13
N ILE A 172 4.88 -0.62 12.38
CA ILE A 172 3.72 0.04 13.00
C ILE A 172 3.29 1.25 12.17
N THR A 173 4.23 2.08 11.71
CA THR A 173 3.95 3.27 10.91
C THR A 173 3.28 2.90 9.56
N ILE A 174 3.80 1.88 8.86
CA ILE A 174 3.22 1.40 7.61
C ILE A 174 1.78 0.89 7.84
N PHE A 175 1.56 0.04 8.85
CA PHE A 175 0.22 -0.46 9.17
C PHE A 175 -0.73 0.64 9.64
N TRP A 176 -0.22 1.67 10.31
CA TRP A 176 -1.01 2.81 10.73
C TRP A 176 -1.54 3.59 9.52
N PHE A 177 -0.69 3.97 8.57
CA PHE A 177 -1.13 4.58 7.31
C PHE A 177 -2.07 3.67 6.52
N GLN A 178 -1.73 2.39 6.38
CA GLN A 178 -2.53 1.39 5.69
C GLN A 178 -3.95 1.28 6.27
N SER A 179 -4.10 1.37 7.60
CA SER A 179 -5.38 1.29 8.29
C SER A 179 -6.34 2.42 7.90
N PHE A 180 -5.82 3.64 7.66
CA PHE A 180 -6.64 4.75 7.12
C PHE A 180 -7.14 4.45 5.71
N TYR A 181 -6.27 3.88 4.86
CA TYR A 181 -6.68 3.51 3.51
C TYR A 181 -7.67 2.33 3.48
N ALA A 182 -7.63 1.45 4.47
CA ALA A 182 -8.64 0.40 4.64
C ALA A 182 -10.01 0.99 5.00
N VAL A 183 -10.06 1.97 5.91
CA VAL A 183 -11.30 2.70 6.25
C VAL A 183 -11.80 3.49 5.04
N GLY A 184 -10.93 4.26 4.39
CA GLY A 184 -11.30 5.06 3.23
C GLY A 184 -11.80 4.22 2.06
N GLY A 185 -11.20 3.06 1.81
CA GLY A 185 -11.64 2.13 0.77
C GLY A 185 -13.04 1.57 1.00
N THR A 186 -13.42 1.33 2.25
CA THR A 186 -14.78 0.88 2.60
C THR A 186 -15.79 2.04 2.64
N PHE A 187 -15.37 3.23 3.08
CA PHE A 187 -16.21 4.40 3.20
C PHE A 187 -16.54 5.01 1.82
N PHE A 188 -15.52 5.22 0.97
CA PHE A 188 -15.65 5.78 -0.37
C PHE A 188 -15.80 4.71 -1.48
N ARG A 189 -16.29 3.55 -1.15
CA ARG A 189 -16.37 2.39 -2.06
C ARG A 189 -17.04 2.67 -3.40
N SER A 190 -18.05 3.54 -3.44
CA SER A 190 -18.79 3.90 -4.64
C SER A 190 -17.99 4.73 -5.64
N HIS A 191 -16.88 5.34 -5.21
CA HIS A 191 -16.09 6.25 -6.04
C HIS A 191 -14.95 5.54 -6.79
N LYS A 192 -14.75 5.95 -8.06
CA LYS A 192 -13.67 5.45 -8.91
C LYS A 192 -12.27 5.74 -8.32
N TYR A 193 -12.14 6.83 -7.59
CA TYR A 193 -10.89 7.33 -7.02
C TYR A 193 -10.92 7.40 -5.49
N ALA A 194 -11.40 6.32 -4.85
CA ALA A 194 -11.48 6.24 -3.39
C ALA A 194 -10.14 6.54 -2.70
N TRP A 195 -9.02 6.14 -3.30
CA TRP A 195 -7.68 6.39 -2.78
C TRP A 195 -7.33 7.90 -2.74
N ILE A 196 -7.75 8.70 -3.74
CA ILE A 196 -7.53 10.15 -3.75
C ILE A 196 -8.34 10.82 -2.64
N GLN A 197 -9.61 10.45 -2.50
CA GLN A 197 -10.48 11.01 -1.45
C GLN A 197 -9.96 10.67 -0.05
N THR A 198 -9.45 9.44 0.14
CA THR A 198 -8.82 9.04 1.39
C THR A 198 -7.54 9.85 1.64
N SER A 199 -6.69 10.04 0.63
CA SER A 199 -5.47 10.85 0.77
C SER A 199 -5.79 12.29 1.16
N ILE A 200 -6.78 12.91 0.51
CA ILE A 200 -7.22 14.27 0.87
C ILE A 200 -7.75 14.30 2.31
N SER A 201 -8.55 13.32 2.71
CA SER A 201 -9.09 13.23 4.08
C SER A 201 -7.97 13.08 5.12
N ILE A 202 -6.94 12.30 4.83
CA ILE A 202 -5.76 12.14 5.69
C ILE A 202 -5.00 13.46 5.82
N ILE A 203 -4.73 14.14 4.71
CA ILE A 203 -4.03 15.44 4.69
C ILE A 203 -4.81 16.46 5.53
N LEU A 204 -6.12 16.56 5.31
CA LEU A 204 -6.98 17.47 6.10
C LEU A 204 -6.96 17.13 7.58
N PHE A 205 -7.02 15.85 7.93
CA PHE A 205 -6.92 15.39 9.32
C PHE A 205 -5.60 15.85 9.96
N PHE A 206 -4.47 15.67 9.27
CA PHE A 206 -3.16 16.12 9.79
C PHE A 206 -3.05 17.65 9.86
N MET A 207 -3.59 18.36 8.90
CA MET A 207 -3.61 19.84 8.95
C MET A 207 -4.41 20.35 10.16
N ILE A 208 -5.58 19.79 10.40
CA ILE A 208 -6.44 20.18 11.53
C ILE A 208 -5.76 19.83 12.86
N THR A 209 -5.22 18.61 12.99
CA THR A 209 -4.51 18.20 14.21
C THR A 209 -3.28 19.06 14.45
N SER A 210 -2.46 19.35 13.45
CA SER A 210 -1.31 20.25 13.57
C SER A 210 -1.70 21.64 14.00
N TRP A 211 -2.82 22.17 13.48
CA TRP A 211 -3.32 23.49 13.87
C TRP A 211 -3.77 23.51 15.34
N ILE A 212 -4.49 22.49 15.80
CA ILE A 212 -4.94 22.35 17.18
C ILE A 212 -3.75 22.24 18.14
N PHE A 213 -2.76 21.39 17.82
CA PHE A 213 -1.57 21.19 18.68
C PHE A 213 -0.62 22.37 18.66
N LYS A 214 -0.56 23.15 17.58
CA LYS A 214 0.25 24.38 17.53
C LYS A 214 -0.30 25.47 18.46
N SER A 215 -1.60 25.48 18.73
CA SER A 215 -2.23 26.41 19.67
C SER A 215 -2.10 26.00 21.15
N GLY A 216 -1.77 24.73 21.41
CA GLY A 216 -1.49 24.20 22.73
C GLY A 216 -0.02 23.84 22.87
N SER A 217 0.76 24.60 23.65
CA SER A 217 2.13 24.27 24.01
C SER A 217 2.16 23.04 24.94
N VAL A 218 2.07 21.84 24.36
CA VAL A 218 2.28 20.60 25.09
C VAL A 218 3.79 20.41 25.19
N SER A 219 4.38 20.85 26.30
CA SER A 219 5.74 20.50 26.64
C SER A 219 5.77 19.02 27.05
N VAL A 220 6.33 18.17 26.19
CA VAL A 220 6.61 16.78 26.55
C VAL A 220 7.81 16.80 27.51
N PRO A 221 7.68 16.23 28.72
CA PRO A 221 8.81 16.15 29.65
C PRO A 221 9.94 15.33 29.01
N SER A 222 11.15 15.87 29.01
CA SER A 222 12.32 15.32 28.31
C SER A 222 13.00 14.13 29.02
N ASP A 223 12.58 13.78 30.24
CA ASP A 223 13.33 12.86 31.06
C ASP A 223 13.08 11.36 30.91
N ASP A 224 11.93 10.95 30.26
CA ASP A 224 11.62 9.54 30.03
C ASP A 224 11.27 9.26 28.56
N THR A 225 12.27 9.38 27.69
CA THR A 225 12.08 9.18 26.23
C THR A 225 11.62 7.76 25.86
N THR A 226 12.06 6.74 26.59
CA THR A 226 11.67 5.33 26.35
C THR A 226 10.22 5.07 26.71
N LEU A 227 9.72 5.57 27.83
CA LEU A 227 8.35 5.39 28.28
C LEU A 227 7.38 6.14 27.37
N ALA A 228 7.73 7.36 26.96
CA ALA A 228 6.96 8.14 26.01
C ALA A 228 6.85 7.44 24.65
N LYS A 229 7.94 6.83 24.15
CA LYS A 229 7.96 6.03 22.91
C LYS A 229 7.00 4.84 22.98
N VAL A 230 7.06 4.05 24.06
CA VAL A 230 6.18 2.89 24.26
C VAL A 230 4.70 3.30 24.30
N ILE A 231 4.38 4.41 24.97
CA ILE A 231 3.01 4.94 25.02
C ILE A 231 2.54 5.32 23.62
N ILE A 232 3.35 6.04 22.84
CA ILE A 232 3.02 6.47 21.48
C ILE A 232 2.81 5.25 20.57
N GLU A 233 3.69 4.27 20.59
CA GLU A 233 3.57 3.05 19.80
C GLU A 233 2.31 2.26 20.19
N THR A 234 2.00 2.17 21.47
CA THR A 234 0.78 1.53 21.97
C THR A 234 -0.48 2.25 21.44
N MET A 235 -0.49 3.58 21.46
CA MET A 235 -1.59 4.37 20.89
C MET A 235 -1.75 4.14 19.39
N TYR A 236 -0.67 4.02 18.62
CA TYR A 236 -0.74 3.68 17.20
C TYR A 236 -1.34 2.28 16.97
N VAL A 237 -0.94 1.28 17.75
CA VAL A 237 -1.51 -0.07 17.66
C VAL A 237 -3.00 -0.07 17.96
N LEU A 238 -3.43 0.61 19.02
CA LEU A 238 -4.86 0.75 19.34
C LEU A 238 -5.64 1.43 18.21
N TRP A 239 -5.06 2.46 17.60
CA TRP A 239 -5.66 3.16 16.47
C TRP A 239 -5.77 2.27 15.23
N ILE A 240 -4.75 1.47 14.93
CA ILE A 240 -4.75 0.49 13.85
C ILE A 240 -5.91 -0.50 14.03
N VAL A 241 -6.03 -1.09 15.23
CA VAL A 241 -7.10 -2.05 15.56
C VAL A 241 -8.49 -1.39 15.40
N PHE A 242 -8.64 -0.16 15.90
CA PHE A 242 -9.89 0.60 15.76
C PHE A 242 -10.24 0.84 14.30
N ASN A 243 -9.29 1.27 13.47
CA ASN A 243 -9.52 1.52 12.05
C ASN A 243 -9.92 0.23 11.30
N TYR A 244 -9.26 -0.90 11.55
CA TYR A 244 -9.65 -2.17 10.91
C TYR A 244 -11.03 -2.65 11.35
N TRP A 245 -11.37 -2.48 12.64
CA TRP A 245 -12.70 -2.77 13.13
C TRP A 245 -13.74 -1.86 12.46
N LEU A 246 -13.48 -0.58 12.34
CA LEU A 246 -14.35 0.39 11.67
C LEU A 246 -14.54 0.06 10.19
N SER A 247 -13.45 -0.27 9.48
CA SER A 247 -13.48 -0.73 8.09
C SER A 247 -14.38 -1.96 7.92
N TYR A 248 -14.26 -2.95 8.82
CA TYR A 248 -15.11 -4.14 8.81
C TYR A 248 -16.59 -3.79 9.08
N ARG A 249 -16.86 -2.88 10.01
CA ARG A 249 -18.23 -2.41 10.30
C ARG A 249 -18.87 -1.73 9.09
N PHE A 250 -18.14 -0.88 8.39
CA PHE A 250 -18.61 -0.27 7.14
C PHE A 250 -18.84 -1.31 6.05
N PHE A 251 -17.98 -2.30 5.95
CA PHE A 251 -18.18 -3.41 5.02
C PHE A 251 -19.48 -4.19 5.31
N CYS A 252 -19.76 -4.49 6.57
CA CYS A 252 -20.99 -5.20 6.96
C CYS A 252 -22.29 -4.42 6.66
N ARG A 253 -22.21 -3.07 6.63
CA ARG A 253 -23.34 -2.19 6.29
C ARG A 253 -23.50 -1.95 4.80
N THR A 254 -22.70 -2.64 3.98
CA THR A 254 -22.74 -2.50 2.53
C THR A 254 -24.11 -2.81 1.94
N GLN A 255 -24.71 -1.85 1.23
CA GLN A 255 -25.98 -1.99 0.51
C GLN A 255 -25.75 -2.01 -1.01
N VAL A 256 -26.67 -2.61 -1.75
CA VAL A 256 -26.63 -2.66 -3.23
C VAL A 256 -26.86 -1.28 -3.86
N ILE A 257 -27.61 -0.41 -3.18
CA ILE A 257 -27.92 0.94 -3.64
C ILE A 257 -26.73 1.81 -3.36
N GLY A 258 -26.09 2.32 -4.42
CA GLY A 258 -24.93 3.19 -4.33
C GLY A 258 -25.30 4.53 -3.72
N LYS A 259 -25.00 4.72 -2.44
CA LYS A 259 -24.94 6.04 -1.80
C LYS A 259 -23.51 6.57 -1.95
N TRP A 260 -23.38 7.90 -1.96
CA TRP A 260 -22.07 8.60 -2.00
C TRP A 260 -21.14 8.16 -0.87
N VAL A 261 -21.71 7.86 0.27
CA VAL A 261 -21.02 7.45 1.49
C VAL A 261 -21.72 6.21 2.06
N ASN A 262 -20.94 5.25 2.46
CA ASN A 262 -21.43 4.00 3.06
C ASN A 262 -21.55 4.20 4.59
N LEU A 263 -22.63 4.85 5.03
CA LEU A 263 -22.96 5.05 6.45
C LEU A 263 -23.95 4.00 6.97
#